data_ace660381a0d5024ae96d9cdaad452b1
#
_entry.id   ace660381a0d5024ae96d9cdaad452b1
#
_cell.length_a   1.000
_cell.length_b   1.000
_cell.length_c   1.000
_cell.angle_alpha   90.00
_cell.angle_beta   90.00
_cell.angle_gamma   90.00
#
_symmetry.space_group_name_H-M   'P 1'
#
loop_
_entity.id
_entity.type
_entity.pdbx_description
1 polymer ?
#
loop_
_entity_poly.entity_id
_entity_poly.type
_entity_poly.pdbx_seq_one_letter_code
_entity_poly.pdbx_strand_id
1 'polypeptide(L)'
;LVVVDVNENALAELTRDLRTDPKLKVPEDYVTYPMDYASKVFEKMFRERCGFDIVANFSAHKHVRSEKDIYSVEALLRNNLFNAKKLLDLLTEYPPEHFFCVSTDKAANPVNIMGASKRIMEDLIFVYSDEFPVTTARFANVAFSNGSLPAGFIERMRKEQPISAPKDVKRFFVSPEESGQICVLACILGKNREIFFPKLDTAQMMSFDKIAEHFIEENGYRVLRCESDEEAIRTAEALRSGVRDYPVHFSMSDTSGEKPYEEFYTDEEIINKREYQALGVVEDKPMPDRNRMIGLFNALEETFEQTDATKEDIVRLMQGYLPNFEHLETGKNLDSKM
;
A
#
# COMPACT_ATOMS: atom_id res chain seq x y z
N LEU A 1 3.12 -24.14 2.23
CA LEU A 1 3.03 -22.70 1.94
C LEU A 1 2.42 -22.49 0.56
N VAL A 2 1.28 -21.76 0.48
CA VAL A 2 0.63 -21.43 -0.79
C VAL A 2 0.73 -19.92 -1.00
N VAL A 3 1.22 -19.50 -2.18
CA VAL A 3 1.34 -18.10 -2.57
C VAL A 3 0.48 -17.86 -3.82
N VAL A 4 -0.38 -16.86 -3.75
CA VAL A 4 -1.31 -16.51 -4.84
C VAL A 4 -1.08 -15.05 -5.24
N ASP A 5 -0.88 -14.79 -6.52
CA ASP A 5 -0.79 -13.44 -7.09
C ASP A 5 -1.26 -13.48 -8.55
N VAL A 6 -1.77 -12.37 -9.05
CA VAL A 6 -2.12 -12.25 -10.48
C VAL A 6 -0.87 -12.07 -11.36
N ASN A 7 0.25 -11.66 -10.77
CA ASN A 7 1.51 -11.43 -11.47
C ASN A 7 2.36 -12.70 -11.55
N GLU A 8 2.23 -13.45 -12.64
CA GLU A 8 2.98 -14.68 -12.89
C GLU A 8 4.50 -14.48 -12.84
N ASN A 9 5.01 -13.37 -13.38
CA ASN A 9 6.44 -13.09 -13.37
C ASN A 9 6.97 -12.86 -11.94
N ALA A 10 6.22 -12.14 -11.11
CA ALA A 10 6.58 -11.93 -9.71
C ALA A 10 6.61 -13.26 -8.93
N LEU A 11 5.67 -14.18 -9.18
CA LEU A 11 5.67 -15.51 -8.57
C LEU A 11 6.87 -16.34 -9.02
N ALA A 12 7.27 -16.23 -10.29
CA ALA A 12 8.44 -16.93 -10.81
C ALA A 12 9.74 -16.40 -10.17
N GLU A 13 9.89 -15.07 -10.05
CA GLU A 13 11.04 -14.47 -9.36
C GLU A 13 11.08 -14.83 -7.88
N LEU A 14 9.95 -14.70 -7.16
CA LEU A 14 9.87 -15.13 -5.76
C LEU A 14 10.32 -16.60 -5.57
N THR A 15 9.91 -17.48 -6.48
CA THR A 15 10.30 -18.90 -6.41
C THR A 15 11.79 -19.08 -6.63
N ARG A 16 12.40 -18.33 -7.57
CA ARG A 16 13.86 -18.37 -7.80
C ARG A 16 14.61 -17.86 -6.58
N ASP A 17 14.20 -16.71 -6.04
CA ASP A 17 14.82 -16.10 -4.86
C ASP A 17 14.79 -17.07 -3.67
N LEU A 18 13.63 -17.63 -3.35
CA LEU A 18 13.46 -18.59 -2.27
C LEU A 18 14.34 -19.84 -2.42
N ARG A 19 14.52 -20.34 -3.66
CA ARG A 19 15.30 -21.57 -3.92
C ARG A 19 16.80 -21.32 -4.08
N THR A 20 17.23 -20.10 -4.33
CA THR A 20 18.64 -19.75 -4.53
C THR A 20 19.28 -19.16 -3.28
N ASP A 21 18.52 -18.68 -2.31
CA ASP A 21 19.08 -18.20 -1.04
C ASP A 21 19.37 -19.40 -0.09
N PRO A 22 20.64 -19.66 0.22
CA PRO A 22 21.03 -20.79 1.08
C PRO A 22 20.57 -20.62 2.54
N LYS A 23 20.15 -19.43 2.94
CA LYS A 23 19.63 -19.15 4.30
C LYS A 23 18.16 -19.51 4.44
N LEU A 24 17.43 -19.64 3.34
CA LEU A 24 16.00 -19.91 3.34
C LEU A 24 15.73 -21.43 3.23
N LYS A 25 14.78 -21.89 4.03
CA LYS A 25 14.25 -23.26 3.93
C LYS A 25 12.86 -23.18 3.32
N VAL A 26 12.77 -23.60 2.07
CA VAL A 26 11.47 -23.67 1.37
C VAL A 26 10.74 -24.92 1.84
N PRO A 27 9.47 -24.83 2.29
CA PRO A 27 8.66 -26.00 2.62
C PRO A 27 8.52 -26.95 1.43
N GLU A 28 8.43 -28.25 1.68
CA GLU A 28 8.24 -29.26 0.61
C GLU A 28 6.93 -29.04 -0.15
N ASP A 29 5.90 -28.57 0.54
CA ASP A 29 4.56 -28.26 0.00
C ASP A 29 4.43 -26.82 -0.52
N TYR A 30 5.55 -26.13 -0.81
CA TYR A 30 5.52 -24.79 -1.41
C TYR A 30 4.97 -24.82 -2.83
N VAL A 31 3.93 -24.02 -3.04
CA VAL A 31 3.22 -23.94 -4.33
C VAL A 31 2.80 -22.49 -4.62
N THR A 32 2.88 -22.09 -5.89
CA THR A 32 2.42 -20.76 -6.36
C THR A 32 1.29 -20.92 -7.37
N TYR A 33 0.32 -20.00 -7.33
CA TYR A 33 -0.79 -19.97 -8.26
C TYR A 33 -0.96 -18.57 -8.86
N PRO A 34 -0.79 -18.42 -10.19
CA PRO A 34 -1.06 -17.16 -10.89
C PRO A 34 -2.57 -17.00 -11.10
N MET A 35 -3.27 -16.52 -10.08
CA MET A 35 -4.72 -16.31 -10.14
C MET A 35 -5.17 -15.17 -9.22
N ASP A 36 -6.33 -14.60 -9.52
CA ASP A 36 -7.02 -13.68 -8.64
C ASP A 36 -7.65 -14.44 -7.45
N TYR A 37 -7.35 -13.99 -6.23
CA TYR A 37 -7.89 -14.58 -5.01
C TYR A 37 -9.41 -14.38 -4.84
N ALA A 38 -10.03 -13.49 -5.62
CA ALA A 38 -11.49 -13.32 -5.67
C ALA A 38 -12.15 -14.16 -6.78
N SER A 39 -11.38 -14.99 -7.50
CA SER A 39 -11.88 -15.85 -8.59
C SER A 39 -12.51 -17.13 -8.09
N LYS A 40 -13.41 -17.71 -8.92
CA LYS A 40 -13.99 -19.03 -8.64
C LYS A 40 -12.95 -20.16 -8.61
N VAL A 41 -11.82 -20.00 -9.30
CA VAL A 41 -10.71 -20.98 -9.29
C VAL A 41 -10.02 -20.96 -7.93
N PHE A 42 -9.78 -19.78 -7.37
CA PHE A 42 -9.25 -19.64 -6.02
C PHE A 42 -10.21 -20.25 -4.97
N GLU A 43 -11.50 -19.90 -5.04
CA GLU A 43 -12.52 -20.46 -4.15
C GLU A 43 -12.54 -21.98 -4.20
N LYS A 44 -12.50 -22.58 -5.39
CA LYS A 44 -12.43 -24.03 -5.57
C LYS A 44 -11.18 -24.61 -4.90
N MET A 45 -9.98 -24.05 -5.18
CA MET A 45 -8.73 -24.49 -4.58
C MET A 45 -8.75 -24.40 -3.06
N PHE A 46 -9.30 -23.30 -2.53
CA PHE A 46 -9.39 -23.06 -1.10
C PHE A 46 -10.29 -24.08 -0.39
N ARG A 47 -11.47 -24.37 -0.99
CA ARG A 47 -12.42 -25.38 -0.48
C ARG A 47 -11.86 -26.80 -0.56
N GLU A 48 -11.18 -27.17 -1.66
CA GLU A 48 -10.55 -28.49 -1.81
C GLU A 48 -9.45 -28.73 -0.79
N ARG A 49 -8.79 -27.65 -0.30
CA ARG A 49 -7.76 -27.72 0.76
C ARG A 49 -8.36 -27.63 2.17
N CYS A 50 -9.66 -27.44 2.31
CA CYS A 50 -10.33 -27.23 3.60
C CYS A 50 -9.80 -26.03 4.39
N GLY A 51 -9.34 -24.98 3.69
CA GLY A 51 -8.79 -23.77 4.31
C GLY A 51 -7.29 -23.83 4.64
N PHE A 52 -6.84 -22.91 5.47
CA PHE A 52 -5.46 -22.74 5.91
C PHE A 52 -5.45 -22.25 7.36
N ASP A 53 -4.46 -22.66 8.15
CA ASP A 53 -4.31 -22.23 9.55
C ASP A 53 -4.03 -20.73 9.64
N ILE A 54 -3.20 -20.18 8.75
CA ILE A 54 -2.87 -18.77 8.68
C ILE A 54 -3.15 -18.26 7.27
N VAL A 55 -3.89 -17.15 7.18
CA VAL A 55 -4.15 -16.46 5.92
C VAL A 55 -3.68 -15.02 6.00
N ALA A 56 -2.83 -14.60 5.05
CA ALA A 56 -2.32 -13.24 4.97
C ALA A 56 -2.67 -12.61 3.62
N ASN A 57 -3.39 -11.47 3.64
CA ASN A 57 -3.76 -10.71 2.46
C ASN A 57 -2.86 -9.49 2.28
N PHE A 58 -1.99 -9.54 1.29
CA PHE A 58 -1.11 -8.44 0.88
C PHE A 58 -1.61 -7.69 -0.36
N SER A 59 -2.71 -8.17 -0.97
CA SER A 59 -3.23 -7.57 -2.19
C SER A 59 -3.79 -6.19 -1.94
N ALA A 60 -3.37 -5.21 -2.73
CA ALA A 60 -3.92 -3.86 -2.69
C ALA A 60 -3.61 -3.05 -3.96
N HIS A 61 -4.54 -2.21 -4.37
CA HIS A 61 -4.23 -1.03 -5.16
C HIS A 61 -3.72 0.05 -4.20
N LYS A 62 -2.39 0.30 -4.19
CA LYS A 62 -1.69 1.10 -3.17
C LYS A 62 -1.30 2.50 -3.62
N HIS A 63 -1.51 2.85 -4.89
CA HIS A 63 -1.07 4.11 -5.45
C HIS A 63 -2.22 5.13 -5.50
N VAL A 64 -1.97 6.35 -5.02
CA VAL A 64 -2.87 7.51 -5.19
C VAL A 64 -3.10 7.82 -6.68
N ARG A 65 -2.14 7.47 -7.54
CA ARG A 65 -2.28 7.52 -9.02
C ARG A 65 -3.53 6.80 -9.55
N SER A 66 -4.06 5.83 -8.81
CA SER A 66 -5.28 5.08 -9.16
C SER A 66 -6.59 5.88 -8.93
N GLU A 67 -6.52 7.16 -8.60
CA GLU A 67 -7.69 8.01 -8.31
C GLU A 67 -7.99 9.02 -9.43
N LYS A 68 -7.75 8.65 -10.70
CA LYS A 68 -7.90 9.57 -11.84
C LYS A 68 -9.36 9.88 -12.16
N ASP A 69 -10.18 8.84 -12.23
CA ASP A 69 -11.56 8.85 -12.69
C ASP A 69 -12.38 7.78 -11.95
N ILE A 70 -13.67 7.74 -12.24
CA ILE A 70 -14.60 6.78 -11.63
C ILE A 70 -14.19 5.33 -11.86
N TYR A 71 -13.69 4.97 -13.06
CA TYR A 71 -13.31 3.60 -13.38
C TYR A 71 -12.10 3.13 -12.60
N SER A 72 -11.10 4.00 -12.48
CA SER A 72 -9.90 3.72 -11.68
C SER A 72 -10.23 3.60 -10.19
N VAL A 73 -11.14 4.44 -9.69
CA VAL A 73 -11.62 4.40 -8.31
C VAL A 73 -12.45 3.14 -8.05
N GLU A 74 -13.36 2.77 -8.95
CA GLU A 74 -14.11 1.53 -8.85
C GLU A 74 -13.18 0.32 -8.79
N ALA A 75 -12.20 0.24 -9.70
CA ALA A 75 -11.23 -0.86 -9.72
C ALA A 75 -10.43 -0.94 -8.40
N LEU A 76 -10.03 0.22 -7.84
CA LEU A 76 -9.36 0.29 -6.55
C LEU A 76 -10.24 -0.23 -5.42
N LEU A 77 -11.49 0.23 -5.34
CA LEU A 77 -12.42 -0.17 -4.26
C LEU A 77 -12.85 -1.62 -4.40
N ARG A 78 -13.09 -2.11 -5.63
CA ARG A 78 -13.36 -3.54 -5.86
C ARG A 78 -12.22 -4.42 -5.36
N ASN A 79 -10.97 -4.05 -5.66
CA ASN A 79 -9.82 -4.82 -5.18
C ASN A 79 -9.62 -4.70 -3.65
N ASN A 80 -9.63 -3.48 -3.11
CA ASN A 80 -9.28 -3.25 -1.71
C ASN A 80 -10.39 -3.63 -0.72
N LEU A 81 -11.66 -3.58 -1.14
CA LEU A 81 -12.81 -3.82 -0.27
C LEU A 81 -13.63 -5.05 -0.68
N PHE A 82 -14.14 -5.09 -1.92
CA PHE A 82 -15.07 -6.16 -2.33
C PHE A 82 -14.37 -7.51 -2.44
N ASN A 83 -13.16 -7.56 -2.99
CA ASN A 83 -12.40 -8.80 -3.05
C ASN A 83 -11.94 -9.24 -1.66
N ALA A 84 -11.54 -8.29 -0.79
CA ALA A 84 -11.23 -8.60 0.60
C ALA A 84 -12.44 -9.17 1.33
N LYS A 85 -13.65 -8.58 1.13
CA LYS A 85 -14.90 -9.10 1.69
C LYS A 85 -15.18 -10.52 1.22
N LYS A 86 -15.06 -10.83 -0.08
CA LYS A 86 -15.24 -12.19 -0.61
C LYS A 86 -14.30 -13.19 0.06
N LEU A 87 -13.04 -12.81 0.28
CA LEU A 87 -12.09 -13.65 1.01
C LEU A 87 -12.57 -13.89 2.45
N LEU A 88 -12.95 -12.82 3.16
CA LEU A 88 -13.42 -12.91 4.54
C LEU A 88 -14.69 -13.78 4.66
N ASP A 89 -15.64 -13.64 3.71
CA ASP A 89 -16.82 -14.51 3.65
C ASP A 89 -16.42 -15.99 3.48
N LEU A 90 -15.43 -16.29 2.64
CA LEU A 90 -14.91 -17.66 2.48
C LEU A 90 -14.21 -18.16 3.75
N LEU A 91 -13.52 -17.28 4.47
CA LEU A 91 -12.87 -17.64 5.74
C LEU A 91 -13.86 -17.93 6.86
N THR A 92 -15.09 -17.44 6.81
CA THR A 92 -16.11 -17.84 7.81
C THR A 92 -16.55 -19.29 7.66
N GLU A 93 -16.42 -19.86 6.45
CA GLU A 93 -16.69 -21.28 6.22
C GLU A 93 -15.52 -22.19 6.64
N TYR A 94 -14.30 -21.66 6.59
CA TYR A 94 -13.04 -22.34 6.94
C TYR A 94 -12.20 -21.39 7.78
N PRO A 95 -12.54 -21.17 9.07
CA PRO A 95 -11.90 -20.18 9.92
C PRO A 95 -10.43 -20.49 10.13
N PRO A 96 -9.52 -19.54 9.81
CA PRO A 96 -8.12 -19.69 10.12
C PRO A 96 -7.85 -19.46 11.63
N GLU A 97 -6.73 -19.97 12.13
CA GLU A 97 -6.24 -19.62 13.46
C GLU A 97 -5.90 -18.12 13.56
N HIS A 98 -5.48 -17.53 12.42
CA HIS A 98 -5.20 -16.10 12.35
C HIS A 98 -5.34 -15.57 10.90
N PHE A 99 -5.96 -14.39 10.77
CA PHE A 99 -6.00 -13.63 9.53
C PHE A 99 -5.22 -12.33 9.68
N PHE A 100 -4.30 -12.08 8.75
CA PHE A 100 -3.57 -10.82 8.64
C PHE A 100 -3.92 -10.10 7.34
N CYS A 101 -4.09 -8.78 7.39
CA CYS A 101 -4.24 -7.97 6.20
C CYS A 101 -3.37 -6.71 6.29
N VAL A 102 -2.61 -6.41 5.23
CA VAL A 102 -1.74 -5.24 5.22
C VAL A 102 -2.52 -3.93 5.14
N SER A 103 -2.14 -2.92 5.94
CA SER A 103 -2.64 -1.56 5.88
C SER A 103 -1.50 -0.56 5.60
N THR A 104 -1.71 0.72 5.81
CA THR A 104 -0.80 1.81 5.48
C THR A 104 -0.93 2.96 6.48
N ASP A 105 0.11 3.76 6.64
CA ASP A 105 0.10 5.04 7.34
C ASP A 105 -1.04 5.97 6.88
N LYS A 106 -1.38 5.93 5.59
CA LYS A 106 -2.46 6.75 4.99
C LYS A 106 -3.87 6.39 5.47
N ALA A 107 -4.03 5.26 6.15
CA ALA A 107 -5.30 4.84 6.74
C ALA A 107 -5.62 5.55 8.07
N ALA A 108 -4.63 6.09 8.79
CA ALA A 108 -4.85 6.77 10.07
C ALA A 108 -5.71 8.03 9.89
N ASN A 109 -5.25 8.97 9.07
CA ASN A 109 -5.96 10.23 8.74
C ASN A 109 -6.05 10.37 7.21
N PRO A 110 -6.97 9.67 6.54
CA PRO A 110 -7.00 9.62 5.07
C PRO A 110 -7.40 10.96 4.47
N VAL A 111 -6.69 11.36 3.41
CA VAL A 111 -6.99 12.54 2.57
C VAL A 111 -7.16 12.17 1.11
N ASN A 112 -7.14 10.89 0.79
CA ASN A 112 -7.34 10.34 -0.53
C ASN A 112 -8.16 9.03 -0.45
N ILE A 113 -8.73 8.63 -1.58
CA ILE A 113 -9.63 7.46 -1.66
C ILE A 113 -8.88 6.17 -1.30
N MET A 114 -7.61 6.04 -1.72
CA MET A 114 -6.79 4.87 -1.41
C MET A 114 -6.59 4.72 0.10
N GLY A 115 -6.20 5.79 0.80
CA GLY A 115 -6.07 5.79 2.26
C GLY A 115 -7.39 5.49 2.97
N ALA A 116 -8.49 6.13 2.52
CA ALA A 116 -9.84 5.87 3.03
C ALA A 116 -10.28 4.42 2.78
N SER A 117 -9.98 3.84 1.60
CA SER A 117 -10.27 2.43 1.33
C SER A 117 -9.54 1.48 2.29
N LYS A 118 -8.29 1.80 2.63
CA LYS A 118 -7.52 1.01 3.60
C LYS A 118 -8.06 1.18 5.03
N ARG A 119 -8.54 2.37 5.39
CA ARG A 119 -9.22 2.59 6.67
C ARG A 119 -10.51 1.79 6.76
N ILE A 120 -11.34 1.80 5.71
CA ILE A 120 -12.57 0.99 5.64
C ILE A 120 -12.22 -0.51 5.65
N MET A 121 -11.13 -0.92 5.00
CA MET A 121 -10.65 -2.30 5.04
C MET A 121 -10.24 -2.74 6.47
N GLU A 122 -9.60 -1.86 7.27
CA GLU A 122 -9.32 -2.14 8.68
C GLU A 122 -10.62 -2.40 9.46
N ASP A 123 -11.64 -1.57 9.26
CA ASP A 123 -12.95 -1.77 9.89
C ASP A 123 -13.63 -3.04 9.35
N LEU A 124 -13.51 -3.33 8.05
CA LEU A 124 -14.07 -4.54 7.45
C LEU A 124 -13.51 -5.81 8.10
N ILE A 125 -12.18 -5.94 8.22
CA ILE A 125 -11.59 -7.15 8.84
C ILE A 125 -11.99 -7.28 10.31
N PHE A 126 -12.18 -6.15 11.02
CA PHE A 126 -12.61 -6.18 12.41
C PHE A 126 -14.06 -6.62 12.60
N VAL A 127 -14.94 -6.39 11.60
CA VAL A 127 -16.30 -6.94 11.61
C VAL A 127 -16.30 -8.48 11.64
N TYR A 128 -15.25 -9.13 11.13
CA TYR A 128 -15.11 -10.59 11.15
C TYR A 128 -14.32 -11.13 12.35
N SER A 129 -13.87 -10.25 13.24
CA SER A 129 -13.00 -10.63 14.38
C SER A 129 -13.67 -11.49 15.45
N ASP A 130 -15.00 -11.65 15.41
CA ASP A 130 -15.73 -12.59 16.25
C ASP A 130 -15.73 -14.02 15.68
N GLU A 131 -15.44 -14.18 14.39
CA GLU A 131 -15.39 -15.48 13.71
C GLU A 131 -13.97 -16.09 13.78
N PHE A 132 -12.94 -15.26 13.65
CA PHE A 132 -11.54 -15.65 13.73
C PHE A 132 -10.65 -14.45 14.11
N PRO A 133 -9.48 -14.68 14.76
CA PRO A 133 -8.56 -13.60 15.11
C PRO A 133 -8.04 -12.85 13.90
N VAL A 134 -8.01 -11.51 13.97
CA VAL A 134 -7.55 -10.64 12.89
C VAL A 134 -6.54 -9.62 13.41
N THR A 135 -5.51 -9.35 12.62
CA THR A 135 -4.58 -8.23 12.85
C THR A 135 -4.25 -7.51 11.56
N THR A 136 -3.73 -6.31 11.68
CA THR A 136 -3.23 -5.52 10.55
C THR A 136 -1.99 -4.73 10.95
N ALA A 137 -1.27 -4.18 9.96
CA ALA A 137 -0.14 -3.31 10.22
C ALA A 137 -0.16 -2.11 9.26
N ARG A 138 0.04 -0.91 9.82
CA ARG A 138 0.21 0.35 9.08
C ARG A 138 1.69 0.59 8.84
N PHE A 139 2.10 0.49 7.58
CA PHE A 139 3.49 0.69 7.19
C PHE A 139 3.79 2.13 6.85
N ALA A 140 5.05 2.49 7.04
CA ALA A 140 5.73 3.55 6.31
C ALA A 140 5.91 3.18 4.83
N ASN A 141 6.50 4.06 4.04
CA ASN A 141 6.88 3.72 2.67
C ASN A 141 7.96 2.63 2.69
N VAL A 142 7.74 1.55 1.95
CA VAL A 142 8.76 0.53 1.76
C VAL A 142 9.74 1.02 0.71
N ALA A 143 11.00 1.19 1.11
CA ALA A 143 12.05 1.70 0.25
C ALA A 143 12.22 0.82 -1.00
N PHE A 144 12.30 1.46 -2.16
CA PHE A 144 12.48 0.81 -3.46
C PHE A 144 11.44 -0.27 -3.81
N SER A 145 10.27 -0.28 -3.15
CA SER A 145 9.17 -1.17 -3.52
C SER A 145 8.66 -0.88 -4.93
N ASN A 146 8.15 -1.90 -5.61
CA ASN A 146 7.63 -1.77 -6.98
C ASN A 146 6.62 -0.61 -7.11
N GLY A 147 6.87 0.27 -8.11
CA GLY A 147 6.06 1.46 -8.36
C GLY A 147 6.28 2.62 -7.39
N SER A 148 7.18 2.50 -6.41
CA SER A 148 7.57 3.64 -5.58
C SER A 148 8.43 4.65 -6.37
N LEU A 149 8.43 5.92 -5.93
CA LEU A 149 9.26 6.95 -6.58
C LEU A 149 10.75 6.59 -6.55
N PRO A 150 11.36 6.11 -5.43
CA PRO A 150 12.75 5.67 -5.43
C PRO A 150 13.05 4.49 -6.36
N ALA A 151 12.13 3.53 -6.52
CA ALA A 151 12.28 2.48 -7.54
C ALA A 151 12.26 3.06 -8.95
N GLY A 152 11.47 4.10 -9.19
CA GLY A 152 11.47 4.87 -10.43
C GLY A 152 12.83 5.49 -10.76
N PHE A 153 13.61 5.91 -9.76
CA PHE A 153 14.96 6.46 -9.99
C PHE A 153 15.90 5.42 -10.60
N ILE A 154 15.84 4.16 -10.13
CA ILE A 154 16.62 3.05 -10.69
C ILE A 154 16.28 2.85 -12.17
N GLU A 155 15.00 2.78 -12.49
CA GLU A 155 14.53 2.57 -13.88
C GLU A 155 14.87 3.76 -14.80
N ARG A 156 14.78 4.98 -14.29
CA ARG A 156 15.16 6.17 -15.05
C ARG A 156 16.64 6.21 -15.33
N MET A 157 17.46 5.91 -14.31
CA MET A 157 18.93 5.88 -14.46
C MET A 157 19.35 4.81 -15.48
N ARG A 158 18.76 3.62 -15.42
CA ARG A 158 19.02 2.54 -16.38
C ARG A 158 18.65 2.93 -17.82
N LYS A 159 17.64 3.79 -17.98
CA LYS A 159 17.15 4.26 -19.30
C LYS A 159 17.76 5.59 -19.72
N GLU A 160 18.72 6.12 -18.95
CA GLU A 160 19.33 7.45 -19.20
C GLU A 160 18.27 8.56 -19.29
N GLN A 161 17.26 8.50 -18.42
CA GLN A 161 16.16 9.47 -18.30
C GLN A 161 16.39 10.38 -17.10
N PRO A 162 15.93 11.64 -17.11
CA PRO A 162 16.08 12.53 -15.97
C PRO A 162 15.24 12.07 -14.78
N ILE A 163 15.62 12.53 -13.57
CA ILE A 163 14.86 12.31 -12.34
C ILE A 163 14.02 13.54 -12.03
N SER A 164 12.80 13.34 -11.57
CA SER A 164 11.96 14.38 -10.97
C SER A 164 11.51 13.92 -9.59
N ALA A 165 11.55 14.82 -8.59
CA ALA A 165 11.15 14.54 -7.23
C ALA A 165 10.58 15.78 -6.52
N PRO A 166 9.53 15.61 -5.66
CA PRO A 166 9.02 16.71 -4.84
C PRO A 166 10.01 17.04 -3.72
N LYS A 167 10.21 18.35 -3.44
CA LYS A 167 11.10 18.85 -2.40
C LYS A 167 10.44 19.15 -1.05
N ASP A 168 9.13 19.21 -1.02
CA ASP A 168 8.29 19.57 0.13
C ASP A 168 7.59 18.40 0.80
N VAL A 169 7.78 17.18 0.28
CA VAL A 169 7.18 15.95 0.79
C VAL A 169 8.20 15.14 1.55
N LYS A 170 7.89 14.82 2.81
CA LYS A 170 8.71 13.97 3.67
C LYS A 170 8.00 12.67 4.00
N ARG A 171 8.75 11.59 4.06
CA ARG A 171 8.21 10.26 4.37
C ARG A 171 9.14 9.50 5.30
N PHE A 172 8.55 8.62 6.10
CA PHE A 172 9.26 7.53 6.73
C PHE A 172 9.48 6.40 5.72
N PHE A 173 10.61 5.73 5.87
CA PHE A 173 10.93 4.55 5.07
C PHE A 173 11.30 3.39 5.98
N VAL A 174 10.88 2.20 5.57
CA VAL A 174 11.34 0.91 6.09
C VAL A 174 11.92 0.10 4.94
N SER A 175 12.87 -0.77 5.23
CA SER A 175 13.38 -1.70 4.22
C SER A 175 12.33 -2.77 3.87
N PRO A 176 12.45 -3.46 2.72
CA PRO A 176 11.61 -4.61 2.40
C PRO A 176 11.67 -5.70 3.47
N GLU A 177 12.86 -5.95 4.04
CA GLU A 177 13.05 -6.92 5.12
C GLU A 177 12.31 -6.52 6.40
N GLU A 178 12.47 -5.28 6.87
CA GLU A 178 11.76 -4.76 8.04
C GLU A 178 10.24 -4.82 7.83
N SER A 179 9.75 -4.48 6.64
CA SER A 179 8.31 -4.56 6.34
C SER A 179 7.78 -6.00 6.44
N GLY A 180 8.54 -6.97 5.93
CA GLY A 180 8.22 -8.39 6.07
C GLY A 180 8.24 -8.85 7.52
N GLN A 181 9.23 -8.44 8.31
CA GLN A 181 9.32 -8.73 9.74
C GLN A 181 8.13 -8.17 10.53
N ILE A 182 7.70 -6.94 10.23
CA ILE A 182 6.51 -6.33 10.86
C ILE A 182 5.27 -7.17 10.56
N CYS A 183 5.07 -7.61 9.32
CA CYS A 183 3.94 -8.48 8.95
C CYS A 183 3.94 -9.78 9.76
N VAL A 184 5.07 -10.46 9.80
CA VAL A 184 5.20 -11.74 10.52
C VAL A 184 4.95 -11.55 12.01
N LEU A 185 5.52 -10.51 12.62
CA LEU A 185 5.32 -10.21 14.04
C LEU A 185 3.85 -9.87 14.33
N ALA A 186 3.20 -9.04 13.50
CA ALA A 186 1.79 -8.72 13.66
C ALA A 186 0.88 -9.95 13.50
N CYS A 187 1.25 -10.87 12.60
CA CYS A 187 0.50 -12.10 12.37
C CYS A 187 0.66 -13.11 13.49
N ILE A 188 1.87 -13.26 14.08
CA ILE A 188 2.16 -14.32 15.04
C ILE A 188 1.94 -13.88 16.50
N LEU A 189 2.27 -12.63 16.83
CA LEU A 189 2.23 -12.10 18.20
C LEU A 189 1.02 -11.23 18.46
N GLY A 190 0.36 -10.73 17.40
CA GLY A 190 -0.75 -9.79 17.56
C GLY A 190 -1.99 -10.42 18.17
N LYS A 191 -2.61 -9.69 19.09
CA LYS A 191 -3.91 -10.04 19.66
C LYS A 191 -5.02 -9.60 18.70
N ASN A 192 -6.17 -10.20 18.84
CA ASN A 192 -7.32 -9.91 17.99
C ASN A 192 -7.64 -8.39 17.95
N ARG A 193 -7.78 -7.83 16.76
CA ARG A 193 -8.05 -6.40 16.45
C ARG A 193 -6.93 -5.43 16.76
N GLU A 194 -5.69 -5.87 16.88
CA GLU A 194 -4.55 -4.98 17.02
C GLU A 194 -4.07 -4.47 15.65
N ILE A 195 -3.62 -3.20 15.63
CA ILE A 195 -2.98 -2.57 14.47
C ILE A 195 -1.54 -2.26 14.84
N PHE A 196 -0.60 -2.93 14.18
CA PHE A 196 0.82 -2.70 14.40
C PHE A 196 1.33 -1.52 13.57
N PHE A 197 2.33 -0.82 14.08
CA PHE A 197 3.04 0.22 13.33
C PHE A 197 4.50 0.33 13.80
N PRO A 198 5.45 0.76 12.91
CA PRO A 198 6.84 0.96 13.31
C PRO A 198 6.98 2.21 14.18
N LYS A 199 7.79 2.13 15.23
CA LYS A 199 8.18 3.29 16.04
C LYS A 199 9.32 4.03 15.33
N LEU A 200 8.99 5.06 14.58
CA LEU A 200 9.94 5.89 13.87
C LEU A 200 9.92 7.31 14.44
N ASP A 201 11.11 7.87 14.65
CA ASP A 201 11.26 9.25 15.09
C ASP A 201 11.11 10.20 13.90
N THR A 202 10.52 11.38 14.11
CA THR A 202 10.37 12.42 13.09
C THR A 202 11.69 12.85 12.45
N ALA A 203 12.79 12.72 13.17
CA ALA A 203 14.15 12.96 12.65
C ALA A 203 14.57 11.95 11.57
N GLN A 204 13.90 10.79 11.48
CA GLN A 204 14.15 9.76 10.46
C GLN A 204 13.36 9.98 9.17
N MET A 205 12.51 11.02 9.12
CA MET A 205 11.85 11.40 7.87
C MET A 205 12.84 11.91 6.84
N MET A 206 12.72 11.42 5.63
CA MET A 206 13.51 11.87 4.49
C MET A 206 12.62 12.56 3.46
N SER A 207 13.09 13.65 2.87
CA SER A 207 12.43 14.26 1.72
C SER A 207 12.91 13.61 0.42
N PHE A 208 12.04 13.58 -0.58
CA PHE A 208 12.32 12.88 -1.84
C PHE A 208 13.45 13.52 -2.65
N ASP A 209 13.62 14.84 -2.56
CA ASP A 209 14.74 15.54 -3.18
C ASP A 209 16.10 15.06 -2.61
N LYS A 210 16.21 14.93 -1.29
CA LYS A 210 17.42 14.40 -0.65
C LYS A 210 17.70 12.94 -1.00
N ILE A 211 16.64 12.12 -1.09
CA ILE A 211 16.78 10.72 -1.53
C ILE A 211 17.29 10.67 -2.97
N ALA A 212 16.76 11.52 -3.85
CA ALA A 212 17.21 11.59 -5.24
C ALA A 212 18.66 12.06 -5.36
N GLU A 213 19.06 13.07 -4.60
CA GLU A 213 20.46 13.58 -4.56
C GLU A 213 21.41 12.46 -4.13
N HIS A 214 21.18 11.83 -2.97
CA HIS A 214 22.01 10.72 -2.49
C HIS A 214 22.05 9.55 -3.49
N PHE A 215 20.92 9.21 -4.08
CA PHE A 215 20.85 8.15 -5.09
C PHE A 215 21.72 8.45 -6.31
N ILE A 216 21.69 9.68 -6.81
CA ILE A 216 22.50 10.12 -7.95
C ILE A 216 23.99 10.08 -7.59
N GLU A 217 24.38 10.60 -6.42
CA GLU A 217 25.77 10.68 -5.95
C GLU A 217 26.36 9.29 -5.68
N GLU A 218 25.61 8.39 -5.02
CA GLU A 218 26.01 7.00 -4.77
C GLU A 218 26.23 6.18 -6.07
N ASN A 219 25.55 6.56 -7.15
CA ASN A 219 25.76 5.96 -8.47
C ASN A 219 26.90 6.63 -9.26
N GLY A 220 27.68 7.53 -8.65
CA GLY A 220 28.89 8.14 -9.22
C GLY A 220 28.62 9.31 -10.15
N TYR A 221 27.42 9.88 -10.12
CA TYR A 221 27.05 11.09 -10.85
C TYR A 221 27.08 12.34 -9.95
N ARG A 222 27.15 13.50 -10.57
CA ARG A 222 26.92 14.79 -9.93
C ARG A 222 25.50 15.26 -10.20
N VAL A 223 24.87 15.86 -9.23
CA VAL A 223 23.51 16.39 -9.36
C VAL A 223 23.51 17.65 -10.22
N LEU A 224 22.82 17.63 -11.35
CA LEU A 224 22.58 18.80 -12.18
C LEU A 224 21.11 19.22 -12.04
N ARG A 225 20.87 20.28 -11.25
CA ARG A 225 19.52 20.79 -11.01
C ARG A 225 19.03 21.57 -12.21
N CYS A 226 17.86 21.20 -12.71
CA CYS A 226 17.14 21.85 -13.79
C CYS A 226 15.93 22.61 -13.24
N GLU A 227 15.56 23.71 -13.90
CA GLU A 227 14.46 24.59 -13.49
C GLU A 227 13.08 24.03 -13.87
N SER A 228 13.02 23.09 -14.83
CA SER A 228 11.78 22.45 -15.26
C SER A 228 11.99 21.01 -15.74
N ASP A 229 10.89 20.27 -15.86
CA ASP A 229 10.90 18.92 -16.44
C ASP A 229 11.38 18.93 -17.90
N GLU A 230 10.99 19.94 -18.69
CA GLU A 230 11.42 20.09 -20.08
C GLU A 230 12.93 20.33 -20.20
N GLU A 231 13.51 21.11 -19.30
CA GLU A 231 14.96 21.34 -19.27
C GLU A 231 15.69 20.04 -18.89
N ALA A 232 15.21 19.33 -17.86
CA ALA A 232 15.79 18.08 -17.43
C ALA A 232 15.75 17.02 -18.56
N ILE A 233 14.63 16.92 -19.30
CA ILE A 233 14.49 16.01 -20.45
C ILE A 233 15.52 16.35 -21.55
N ARG A 234 15.65 17.62 -21.95
CA ARG A 234 16.62 18.03 -22.97
C ARG A 234 18.06 17.76 -22.53
N THR A 235 18.36 18.04 -21.26
CA THR A 235 19.71 17.86 -20.72
C THR A 235 20.09 16.38 -20.60
N ALA A 236 19.11 15.49 -20.41
CA ALA A 236 19.33 14.06 -20.31
C ALA A 236 19.91 13.43 -21.61
N GLU A 237 19.78 14.08 -22.76
CA GLU A 237 20.41 13.62 -24.02
C GLU A 237 21.94 13.51 -23.88
N ALA A 238 22.54 14.36 -23.05
CA ALA A 238 23.99 14.35 -22.81
C ALA A 238 24.46 13.12 -21.99
N LEU A 239 23.59 12.45 -21.24
CA LEU A 239 23.93 11.23 -20.49
C LEU A 239 24.46 10.13 -21.41
N ARG A 240 23.90 10.01 -22.62
CA ARG A 240 24.34 9.06 -23.65
C ARG A 240 25.78 9.25 -24.12
N SER A 241 26.32 10.44 -23.87
CA SER A 241 27.72 10.79 -24.19
C SER A 241 28.70 10.56 -23.02
N GLY A 242 28.24 9.91 -21.93
CA GLY A 242 29.06 9.60 -20.76
C GLY A 242 29.33 10.79 -19.83
N VAL A 243 28.51 11.83 -19.90
CA VAL A 243 28.60 12.97 -18.99
C VAL A 243 28.18 12.54 -17.58
N ARG A 244 28.90 13.02 -16.55
CA ARG A 244 28.63 12.66 -15.16
C ARG A 244 27.69 13.62 -14.43
N ASP A 245 27.17 14.63 -15.08
CA ASP A 245 26.18 15.56 -14.55
C ASP A 245 24.78 15.01 -14.84
N TYR A 246 24.10 14.52 -13.79
CA TYR A 246 22.80 13.86 -13.93
C TYR A 246 21.67 14.89 -13.74
N PRO A 247 20.80 15.11 -14.77
CA PRO A 247 19.74 16.11 -14.71
C PRO A 247 18.61 15.68 -13.78
N VAL A 248 18.22 16.60 -12.89
CA VAL A 248 17.11 16.40 -11.96
C VAL A 248 16.30 17.68 -11.82
N HIS A 249 14.99 17.55 -11.77
CA HIS A 249 14.09 18.65 -11.46
C HIS A 249 13.42 18.42 -10.10
N PHE A 250 13.52 19.40 -9.20
CA PHE A 250 12.86 19.38 -7.89
C PHE A 250 11.68 20.33 -7.87
N SER A 251 10.47 19.78 -7.96
CA SER A 251 9.22 20.55 -7.97
C SER A 251 8.59 20.64 -6.58
N MET A 252 7.60 21.52 -6.43
CA MET A 252 6.65 21.45 -5.31
C MET A 252 5.61 20.39 -5.62
N SER A 253 5.11 19.71 -4.58
CA SER A 253 3.98 18.80 -4.72
C SER A 253 2.71 19.61 -4.97
N ASP A 254 1.97 19.26 -6.02
CA ASP A 254 0.72 19.89 -6.41
C ASP A 254 -0.33 18.84 -6.83
N THR A 255 -0.07 17.57 -6.52
CA THR A 255 -0.98 16.46 -6.85
C THR A 255 -2.06 16.27 -5.79
N SER A 256 -3.23 15.78 -6.23
CA SER A 256 -4.35 15.47 -5.34
C SER A 256 -3.97 14.41 -4.32
N GLY A 257 -4.50 14.52 -3.10
CA GLY A 257 -4.41 13.49 -2.08
C GLY A 257 -3.03 13.29 -1.45
N GLU A 258 -2.10 14.24 -1.59
CA GLU A 258 -0.76 14.16 -0.99
C GLU A 258 -0.64 15.07 0.24
N LYS A 259 -0.15 14.51 1.35
CA LYS A 259 0.18 15.25 2.57
C LYS A 259 1.66 15.58 2.64
N PRO A 260 2.08 16.64 3.37
CA PRO A 260 3.50 16.90 3.66
C PRO A 260 4.18 15.76 4.39
N TYR A 261 3.47 15.09 5.32
CA TYR A 261 3.92 13.91 6.07
C TYR A 261 2.73 13.03 6.44
N GLU A 262 2.99 11.76 6.76
CA GLU A 262 1.98 10.78 7.15
C GLU A 262 2.13 10.39 8.63
N GLU A 263 1.04 9.87 9.19
CA GLU A 263 0.93 9.49 10.60
C GLU A 263 0.48 8.02 10.70
N PHE A 264 0.96 7.32 11.74
CA PHE A 264 0.61 5.90 11.92
C PHE A 264 -0.67 5.69 12.74
N TYR A 265 -1.12 6.69 13.47
CA TYR A 265 -2.27 6.63 14.37
C TYR A 265 -2.91 8.01 14.51
N THR A 266 -4.15 8.01 14.97
CA THR A 266 -4.90 9.24 15.29
C THR A 266 -4.80 9.56 16.78
N ASP A 267 -5.14 10.80 17.16
CA ASP A 267 -5.18 11.22 18.55
C ASP A 267 -6.26 10.50 19.39
N GLU A 268 -7.27 9.91 18.71
CA GLU A 268 -8.38 9.19 19.34
C GLU A 268 -8.04 7.70 19.59
N GLU A 269 -6.98 7.17 18.96
CA GLU A 269 -6.59 5.75 19.07
C GLU A 269 -5.77 5.51 20.34
N ILE A 270 -6.10 4.43 21.07
CA ILE A 270 -5.34 4.00 22.26
C ILE A 270 -4.08 3.29 21.80
N ILE A 271 -2.92 3.78 22.25
CA ILE A 271 -1.63 3.33 21.74
C ILE A 271 -0.80 2.70 22.85
N ASN A 272 -0.33 1.49 22.60
CA ASN A 272 0.71 0.83 23.40
C ASN A 272 2.07 0.91 22.66
N LYS A 273 3.03 1.63 23.27
CA LYS A 273 4.42 1.73 22.79
C LYS A 273 5.41 1.00 23.71
N ARG A 274 4.93 0.23 24.68
CA ARG A 274 5.80 -0.38 25.72
C ARG A 274 6.05 -1.85 25.48
N GLU A 275 5.13 -2.56 24.85
CA GLU A 275 5.16 -4.01 24.71
C GLU A 275 6.31 -4.48 23.80
N TYR A 276 6.54 -3.78 22.68
CA TYR A 276 7.62 -4.12 21.73
C TYR A 276 8.65 -2.99 21.66
N GLN A 277 9.91 -3.34 21.40
CA GLN A 277 11.00 -2.35 21.31
C GLN A 277 10.85 -1.45 20.08
N ALA A 278 10.64 -2.04 18.90
CA ALA A 278 10.61 -1.33 17.61
C ALA A 278 9.20 -1.05 17.07
N LEU A 279 8.16 -1.64 17.67
CA LEU A 279 6.78 -1.55 17.22
C LEU A 279 5.88 -0.90 18.26
N GLY A 280 4.91 -0.12 17.81
CA GLY A 280 3.75 0.29 18.56
C GLY A 280 2.51 -0.46 18.10
N VAL A 281 1.50 -0.49 18.94
CA VAL A 281 0.22 -1.17 18.69
C VAL A 281 -0.92 -0.20 19.00
N VAL A 282 -1.88 -0.10 18.11
CA VAL A 282 -3.20 0.47 18.43
C VAL A 282 -4.04 -0.65 19.03
N GLU A 283 -4.50 -0.43 20.25
CA GLU A 283 -5.27 -1.39 21.05
C GLU A 283 -6.72 -0.93 21.20
N ASP A 284 -7.56 -1.84 21.69
CA ASP A 284 -8.94 -1.56 22.15
C ASP A 284 -9.81 -0.79 21.13
N LYS A 285 -9.56 -1.02 19.83
CA LYS A 285 -10.37 -0.39 18.80
C LYS A 285 -11.80 -0.91 18.88
N PRO A 286 -12.82 -0.02 18.94
CA PRO A 286 -14.21 -0.44 19.02
C PRO A 286 -14.59 -1.28 17.80
N MET A 287 -15.51 -2.26 18.04
CA MET A 287 -16.08 -3.06 16.95
C MET A 287 -16.84 -2.16 15.99
N PRO A 288 -16.54 -2.18 14.68
CA PRO A 288 -17.30 -1.41 13.70
C PRO A 288 -18.74 -1.93 13.58
N ASP A 289 -19.66 -1.03 13.26
CA ASP A 289 -21.07 -1.40 13.02
C ASP A 289 -21.20 -2.17 11.70
N ARG A 290 -21.53 -3.47 11.81
CA ARG A 290 -21.73 -4.38 10.68
C ARG A 290 -22.82 -3.89 9.72
N ASN A 291 -23.92 -3.35 10.22
CA ASN A 291 -25.03 -2.87 9.38
C ASN A 291 -24.64 -1.63 8.59
N ARG A 292 -23.90 -0.72 9.22
CA ARG A 292 -23.36 0.46 8.56
C ARG A 292 -22.34 0.09 7.48
N MET A 293 -21.52 -0.93 7.73
CA MET A 293 -20.59 -1.48 6.73
C MET A 293 -21.35 -2.07 5.53
N ILE A 294 -22.35 -2.91 5.77
CA ILE A 294 -23.20 -3.49 4.71
C ILE A 294 -23.88 -2.38 3.91
N GLY A 295 -24.42 -1.35 4.58
CA GLY A 295 -25.02 -0.20 3.91
C GLY A 295 -24.06 0.53 2.97
N LEU A 296 -22.78 0.73 3.39
CA LEU A 296 -21.76 1.30 2.52
C LEU A 296 -21.49 0.44 1.29
N PHE A 297 -21.32 -0.89 1.46
CA PHE A 297 -21.05 -1.80 0.35
C PHE A 297 -22.19 -1.79 -0.68
N ASN A 298 -23.43 -1.85 -0.22
CA ASN A 298 -24.62 -1.81 -1.10
C ASN A 298 -24.67 -0.48 -1.86
N ALA A 299 -24.47 0.66 -1.17
CA ALA A 299 -24.50 1.96 -1.81
C ALA A 299 -23.35 2.16 -2.83
N LEU A 300 -22.16 1.62 -2.55
CA LEU A 300 -21.05 1.63 -3.51
C LEU A 300 -21.40 0.77 -4.74
N GLU A 301 -21.94 -0.42 -4.55
CA GLU A 301 -22.32 -1.32 -5.65
C GLU A 301 -23.42 -0.71 -6.53
N GLU A 302 -24.47 -0.15 -5.92
CA GLU A 302 -25.53 0.58 -6.64
C GLU A 302 -24.98 1.78 -7.44
N THR A 303 -24.00 2.48 -6.88
CA THR A 303 -23.37 3.62 -7.56
C THR A 303 -22.50 3.17 -8.74
N PHE A 304 -21.79 2.06 -8.62
CA PHE A 304 -20.98 1.51 -9.72
C PHE A 304 -21.81 1.00 -10.91
N GLU A 305 -23.09 0.67 -10.69
CA GLU A 305 -24.00 0.27 -11.76
C GLU A 305 -24.62 1.46 -12.53
N GLN A 306 -24.49 2.69 -11.99
CA GLN A 306 -25.00 3.90 -12.63
C GLN A 306 -24.07 4.36 -13.75
N THR A 307 -24.64 4.74 -14.89
CA THR A 307 -23.88 5.20 -16.05
C THR A 307 -23.31 6.62 -15.93
N ASP A 308 -23.86 7.41 -15.03
CA ASP A 308 -23.51 8.81 -14.76
C ASP A 308 -22.84 9.01 -13.39
N ALA A 309 -22.44 7.92 -12.73
CA ALA A 309 -21.70 7.98 -11.46
C ALA A 309 -20.39 8.75 -11.60
N THR A 310 -20.10 9.55 -10.60
CA THR A 310 -18.89 10.37 -10.53
C THR A 310 -17.96 9.94 -9.38
N LYS A 311 -16.71 10.37 -9.44
CA LYS A 311 -15.77 10.18 -8.34
C LYS A 311 -16.28 10.85 -7.06
N GLU A 312 -16.92 12.01 -7.18
CA GLU A 312 -17.50 12.78 -6.09
C GLU A 312 -18.63 12.05 -5.38
N ASP A 313 -19.40 11.23 -6.10
CA ASP A 313 -20.46 10.39 -5.49
C ASP A 313 -19.82 9.33 -4.56
N ILE A 314 -18.75 8.69 -5.01
CA ILE A 314 -17.99 7.74 -4.20
C ILE A 314 -17.37 8.40 -2.98
N VAL A 315 -16.76 9.57 -3.14
CA VAL A 315 -16.18 10.34 -2.03
C VAL A 315 -17.25 10.66 -0.98
N ARG A 316 -18.45 11.10 -1.40
CA ARG A 316 -19.57 11.37 -0.48
C ARG A 316 -20.01 10.11 0.31
N LEU A 317 -20.10 8.96 -0.34
CA LEU A 317 -20.43 7.70 0.34
C LEU A 317 -19.36 7.33 1.37
N MET A 318 -18.09 7.44 1.00
CA MET A 318 -16.99 7.16 1.91
C MET A 318 -16.93 8.15 3.09
N GLN A 319 -17.19 9.43 2.86
CA GLN A 319 -17.32 10.46 3.93
C GLN A 319 -18.50 10.18 4.85
N GLY A 320 -19.63 9.70 4.33
CA GLY A 320 -20.76 9.24 5.13
C GLY A 320 -20.39 8.11 6.07
N TYR A 321 -19.47 7.24 5.69
CA TYR A 321 -18.95 6.16 6.54
C TYR A 321 -17.78 6.62 7.44
N LEU A 322 -16.86 7.42 6.92
CA LEU A 322 -15.69 7.99 7.63
C LEU A 322 -15.86 9.50 7.77
N PRO A 323 -16.50 10.02 8.83
CA PRO A 323 -16.77 11.46 8.96
C PRO A 323 -15.51 12.35 8.97
N ASN A 324 -14.36 11.78 9.37
CA ASN A 324 -13.07 12.49 9.42
C ASN A 324 -12.28 12.36 8.09
N PHE A 325 -12.87 11.79 7.05
CA PHE A 325 -12.25 11.71 5.73
C PHE A 325 -12.39 13.04 4.99
N GLU A 326 -11.29 13.78 4.85
CA GLU A 326 -11.22 15.02 4.07
C GLU A 326 -10.49 14.76 2.74
N HIS A 327 -11.27 14.59 1.66
CA HIS A 327 -10.68 14.35 0.34
C HIS A 327 -10.01 15.61 -0.21
N LEU A 328 -8.69 15.55 -0.42
CA LEU A 328 -7.90 16.64 -1.01
C LEU A 328 -7.86 16.47 -2.54
N GLU A 329 -8.57 17.34 -3.27
CA GLU A 329 -8.63 17.34 -4.72
C GLU A 329 -8.03 18.64 -5.28
N THR A 330 -6.99 18.54 -6.13
CA THR A 330 -6.34 19.65 -6.81
C THR A 330 -6.60 19.66 -8.31
N GLY A 331 -7.27 18.63 -8.84
CA GLY A 331 -7.48 18.43 -10.27
C GLY A 331 -6.24 17.99 -11.04
N LYS A 332 -5.13 17.70 -10.35
CA LYS A 332 -3.89 17.20 -10.93
C LYS A 332 -3.59 15.79 -10.43
N ASN A 333 -3.25 14.90 -11.32
CA ASN A 333 -2.86 13.54 -10.99
C ASN A 333 -1.37 13.28 -11.31
N LEU A 334 -0.83 12.20 -10.75
CA LEU A 334 0.58 11.82 -10.93
C LEU A 334 0.94 11.41 -12.36
N ASP A 335 -0.02 11.10 -13.23
CA ASP A 335 0.24 10.73 -14.62
C ASP A 335 0.64 11.95 -15.48
N SER A 336 0.38 13.17 -15.02
CA SER A 336 0.83 14.41 -15.66
C SER A 336 2.27 14.80 -15.30
N LYS A 337 2.92 14.06 -14.38
CA LYS A 337 4.30 14.33 -13.93
C LYS A 337 5.31 13.45 -14.68
N MET A 338 6.52 13.98 -14.83
CA MET A 338 7.67 13.27 -15.39
C MET A 338 8.11 12.08 -14.53
#